data_4289791adb74f33a629d97d696807ee8
#
_entry.id   4289791adb74f33a629d97d696807ee8
#
_cell.length_a   1.000
_cell.length_b   1.000
_cell.length_c   1.000
_cell.angle_alpha   90.00
_cell.angle_beta   90.00
_cell.angle_gamma   90.00
#
_symmetry.space_group_name_H-M   'P 1'
#
loop_
_entity.id
_entity.type
_entity.pdbx_description
1 polymer ?
#
loop_
_entity_poly.entity_id
_entity_poly.type
_entity_poly.pdbx_seq_one_letter_code
_entity_poly.pdbx_strand_id
1 'polypeptide(L)'
;MKKVLIFLVLGALFSLTACEMDDDGYSLDNAWIGFGLVEKDAAEGVFEIKMDDGEVLFPVSSDYVWHELKDNDRVLVNFTILGNKKNDNHDEHYYVKINSVRKILYKGIFDITPAKEDSIGNDPIKVKDKWIKGDMLNFELKYYGGNEVHYINLVKQPGAINTVNGPVVLELRHNNHDDSEQYPLSAIVSFNLSSLKVQGKTSTPFKVVAKGFDGETFEYTGEYKY
;
A
#
# COMPACT_ATOMS: atom_id res chain seq x y z
N MET A 1 -21.82 0.95 87.13
CA MET A 1 -21.00 1.90 86.39
C MET A 1 -20.28 1.15 85.26
N LYS A 2 -20.82 1.20 84.04
CA LYS A 2 -20.30 0.50 82.90
C LYS A 2 -19.48 1.49 82.07
N LYS A 3 -18.20 1.23 81.90
CA LYS A 3 -17.31 2.02 81.04
C LYS A 3 -17.48 1.48 79.61
N VAL A 4 -18.02 2.29 78.70
CA VAL A 4 -18.10 2.01 77.30
C VAL A 4 -16.77 2.46 76.66
N LEU A 5 -16.05 1.52 76.16
CA LEU A 5 -14.80 1.74 75.39
C LEU A 5 -15.17 1.98 73.94
N ILE A 6 -15.06 3.18 73.47
CA ILE A 6 -15.27 3.50 72.04
C ILE A 6 -13.96 3.23 71.31
N PHE A 7 -13.89 2.17 70.50
CA PHE A 7 -12.81 1.93 69.56
C PHE A 7 -13.04 2.80 68.31
N LEU A 8 -12.26 3.84 68.20
CA LEU A 8 -12.17 4.62 66.97
C LEU A 8 -11.32 3.83 65.99
N VAL A 9 -11.97 3.12 65.07
CA VAL A 9 -11.30 2.50 63.91
C VAL A 9 -11.01 3.61 62.89
N LEU A 10 -9.79 4.08 62.88
CA LEU A 10 -9.28 5.01 61.86
C LEU A 10 -9.06 4.20 60.59
N GLY A 11 -10.11 4.11 59.76
CA GLY A 11 -10.02 3.52 58.41
C GLY A 11 -9.18 4.43 57.53
N ALA A 12 -7.92 4.08 57.33
CA ALA A 12 -7.11 4.68 56.29
C ALA A 12 -7.73 4.29 54.94
N LEU A 13 -8.48 5.22 54.37
CA LEU A 13 -8.87 5.18 52.96
C LEU A 13 -7.60 5.35 52.13
N PHE A 14 -6.98 4.23 51.75
CA PHE A 14 -6.09 4.22 50.60
C PHE A 14 -6.94 4.51 49.36
N SER A 15 -7.01 5.75 48.97
CA SER A 15 -7.41 6.12 47.63
C SER A 15 -6.34 5.55 46.70
N LEU A 16 -6.61 4.36 46.19
CA LEU A 16 -5.96 3.89 44.96
C LEU A 16 -6.37 4.87 43.87
N THR A 17 -5.52 5.89 43.65
CA THR A 17 -5.55 6.56 42.35
C THR A 17 -5.19 5.48 41.37
N ALA A 18 -6.19 4.84 40.79
CA ALA A 18 -6.02 4.17 39.49
C ALA A 18 -5.44 5.27 38.60
N CYS A 19 -4.21 5.09 38.15
CA CYS A 19 -3.80 5.77 36.94
C CYS A 19 -4.88 5.44 35.93
N GLU A 20 -5.66 6.44 35.54
CA GLU A 20 -6.31 6.40 34.24
C GLU A 20 -5.14 6.20 33.27
N MET A 21 -4.90 4.96 32.85
CA MET A 21 -4.27 4.74 31.57
C MET A 21 -5.19 5.47 30.61
N ASP A 22 -4.69 6.52 29.98
CA ASP A 22 -5.30 7.04 28.77
C ASP A 22 -5.39 5.83 27.85
N ASP A 23 -6.57 5.18 27.84
CA ASP A 23 -6.89 4.12 26.92
C ASP A 23 -7.11 4.84 25.60
N ASP A 24 -6.05 4.95 24.79
CA ASP A 24 -6.10 5.51 23.44
C ASP A 24 -7.07 4.71 22.54
N GLY A 25 -7.82 3.79 23.12
CA GLY A 25 -8.82 2.97 22.45
C GLY A 25 -8.20 1.87 21.57
N TYR A 26 -6.89 1.66 21.61
CA TYR A 26 -6.22 0.61 20.87
C TYR A 26 -6.12 -0.68 21.68
N SER A 27 -6.49 -1.80 21.07
CA SER A 27 -6.34 -3.13 21.66
C SER A 27 -5.27 -3.91 20.90
N LEU A 28 -4.45 -4.65 21.65
CA LEU A 28 -3.45 -5.55 21.05
C LEU A 28 -4.08 -6.69 20.23
N ASP A 29 -5.37 -6.95 20.43
CA ASP A 29 -6.13 -7.94 19.67
C ASP A 29 -6.62 -7.38 18.32
N ASN A 30 -6.55 -6.07 18.12
CA ASN A 30 -6.93 -5.44 16.87
C ASN A 30 -5.77 -5.41 15.89
N ALA A 31 -6.06 -5.77 14.66
CA ALA A 31 -5.11 -5.70 13.56
C ALA A 31 -5.71 -4.91 12.39
N TRP A 32 -4.88 -4.09 11.77
CA TRP A 32 -5.20 -3.32 10.58
C TRP A 32 -4.39 -3.82 9.40
N ILE A 33 -4.95 -3.67 8.20
CA ILE A 33 -4.27 -4.03 6.95
C ILE A 33 -4.38 -2.86 5.99
N GLY A 34 -3.25 -2.47 5.41
CA GLY A 34 -3.22 -1.38 4.44
C GLY A 34 -2.01 -1.42 3.53
N PHE A 35 -2.04 -0.57 2.52
CA PHE A 35 -0.93 -0.38 1.59
C PHE A 35 -0.11 0.85 1.99
N GLY A 36 1.22 0.73 1.86
CA GLY A 36 2.12 1.84 2.14
C GLY A 36 3.43 1.75 1.35
N LEU A 37 4.21 2.81 1.43
CA LEU A 37 5.59 2.87 0.96
C LEU A 37 6.53 2.88 2.16
N VAL A 38 7.57 2.07 2.08
CA VAL A 38 8.65 2.06 3.06
C VAL A 38 9.53 3.28 2.84
N GLU A 39 9.79 4.04 3.90
CA GLU A 39 10.80 5.09 3.92
C GLU A 39 11.91 4.72 4.90
N LYS A 40 13.12 4.72 4.38
CA LYS A 40 14.33 4.47 5.18
C LYS A 40 15.28 5.64 5.05
N ASP A 41 15.54 6.33 6.15
CA ASP A 41 16.68 7.22 6.24
C ASP A 41 17.84 6.49 6.95
N ALA A 42 18.81 6.06 6.14
CA ALA A 42 19.97 5.34 6.66
C ALA A 42 20.87 6.24 7.53
N ALA A 43 20.81 7.56 7.34
CA ALA A 43 21.62 8.52 8.13
C ALA A 43 21.02 8.78 9.51
N GLU A 44 19.69 8.73 9.62
CA GLU A 44 18.97 8.96 10.87
C GLU A 44 18.52 7.65 11.55
N GLY A 45 18.72 6.51 10.90
CA GLY A 45 18.27 5.20 11.40
C GLY A 45 16.74 5.08 11.45
N VAL A 46 16.03 5.95 10.73
CA VAL A 46 14.58 5.97 10.68
C VAL A 46 14.09 4.91 9.72
N PHE A 47 13.09 4.16 10.17
CA PHE A 47 12.30 3.26 9.36
C PHE A 47 10.83 3.54 9.62
N GLU A 48 10.13 3.95 8.60
CA GLU A 48 8.70 4.21 8.69
C GLU A 48 7.97 3.68 7.46
N ILE A 49 6.65 3.53 7.56
CA ILE A 49 5.80 3.16 6.43
C ILE A 49 4.75 4.25 6.27
N LYS A 50 4.80 4.97 5.15
CA LYS A 50 3.77 5.92 4.76
C LYS A 50 2.61 5.20 4.12
N MET A 51 1.48 5.19 4.78
CA MET A 51 0.27 4.54 4.32
C MET A 51 -0.43 5.37 3.25
N ASP A 52 -1.18 4.70 2.40
CA ASP A 52 -1.96 5.35 1.33
C ASP A 52 -3.03 6.32 1.87
N ASP A 53 -3.48 6.10 3.09
CA ASP A 53 -4.47 6.95 3.78
C ASP A 53 -3.87 8.22 4.39
N GLY A 54 -2.54 8.35 4.36
CA GLY A 54 -1.81 9.49 4.91
C GLY A 54 -1.23 9.23 6.30
N GLU A 55 -1.60 8.13 6.93
CA GLU A 55 -1.04 7.69 8.20
C GLU A 55 0.45 7.34 8.06
N VAL A 56 1.23 7.56 9.12
CA VAL A 56 2.64 7.14 9.18
C VAL A 56 2.84 6.16 10.31
N LEU A 57 3.30 4.97 9.96
CA LEU A 57 3.56 3.91 10.91
C LEU A 57 5.04 3.90 11.31
N PHE A 58 5.30 3.92 12.62
CA PHE A 58 6.62 3.80 13.24
C PHE A 58 6.74 2.44 13.91
N PRO A 59 7.33 1.47 13.24
CA PRO A 59 7.44 0.13 13.78
C PRO A 59 8.41 0.09 14.96
N VAL A 60 7.92 -0.27 16.13
CA VAL A 60 8.72 -0.44 17.35
C VAL A 60 8.87 -1.91 17.73
N SER A 61 8.08 -2.79 17.12
CA SER A 61 8.14 -4.23 17.28
C SER A 61 7.73 -4.93 15.99
N SER A 62 8.24 -6.14 15.77
CA SER A 62 7.89 -6.94 14.61
C SER A 62 8.16 -8.41 14.85
N ASP A 63 7.25 -9.23 14.36
CA ASP A 63 7.45 -10.69 14.22
C ASP A 63 8.16 -11.02 12.88
N TYR A 64 8.49 -9.99 12.10
CA TYR A 64 9.09 -10.10 10.77
C TYR A 64 10.49 -9.49 10.72
N VAL A 65 11.34 -10.01 9.81
CA VAL A 65 12.73 -9.54 9.66
C VAL A 65 12.78 -8.34 8.70
N TRP A 66 13.01 -7.15 9.24
CA TRP A 66 13.07 -5.86 8.51
C TRP A 66 14.17 -5.74 7.46
N HIS A 67 15.18 -6.61 7.53
CA HIS A 67 16.40 -6.45 6.74
C HIS A 67 16.16 -6.58 5.23
N GLU A 68 15.06 -7.21 4.83
CA GLU A 68 14.73 -7.42 3.43
C GLU A 68 13.97 -6.25 2.78
N LEU A 69 13.40 -5.35 3.59
CA LEU A 69 12.70 -4.17 3.06
C LEU A 69 13.71 -3.09 2.71
N LYS A 70 13.51 -2.46 1.56
CA LYS A 70 14.32 -1.35 1.05
C LYS A 70 13.50 -0.08 1.03
N ASP A 71 14.20 1.06 0.97
CA ASP A 71 13.56 2.33 0.71
C ASP A 71 12.74 2.27 -0.59
N ASN A 72 11.57 2.89 -0.56
CA ASN A 72 10.55 2.84 -1.64
C ASN A 72 9.97 1.46 -1.96
N ASP A 73 10.17 0.43 -1.12
CA ASP A 73 9.41 -0.80 -1.28
C ASP A 73 7.91 -0.54 -1.05
N ARG A 74 7.09 -0.93 -2.00
CA ARG A 74 5.63 -0.95 -1.86
C ARG A 74 5.22 -2.19 -1.09
N VAL A 75 4.42 -2.01 -0.03
CA VAL A 75 4.04 -3.09 0.87
C VAL A 75 2.55 -3.14 1.13
N LEU A 76 2.04 -4.35 1.31
CA LEU A 76 0.81 -4.62 2.04
C LEU A 76 1.23 -5.03 3.45
N VAL A 77 0.83 -4.27 4.45
CA VAL A 77 1.23 -4.45 5.84
C VAL A 77 0.03 -4.79 6.71
N ASN A 78 0.19 -5.79 7.58
CA ASN A 78 -0.71 -6.08 8.69
C ASN A 78 -0.01 -5.62 9.98
N PHE A 79 -0.66 -4.77 10.74
CA PHE A 79 -0.08 -4.15 11.93
C PHE A 79 -1.09 -3.98 13.05
N THR A 80 -0.59 -3.85 14.26
CA THR A 80 -1.36 -3.50 15.47
C THR A 80 -0.87 -2.16 15.98
N ILE A 81 -1.77 -1.21 16.21
CA ILE A 81 -1.45 0.10 16.77
C ILE A 81 -1.17 -0.09 18.27
N LEU A 82 -0.04 0.44 18.71
CA LEU A 82 0.40 0.40 20.12
C LEU A 82 0.19 1.74 20.82
N GLY A 83 0.00 2.82 20.06
CA GLY A 83 -0.24 4.15 20.58
C GLY A 83 0.02 5.24 19.55
N ASN A 84 -0.40 6.45 19.87
CA ASN A 84 -0.18 7.63 19.04
C ASN A 84 1.26 8.14 19.18
N LYS A 85 1.88 8.50 18.06
CA LYS A 85 3.12 9.26 18.06
C LYS A 85 2.78 10.74 17.89
N LYS A 86 3.02 11.54 18.93
CA LYS A 86 2.79 12.98 18.88
C LYS A 86 3.68 13.63 17.82
N ASN A 87 3.08 14.44 16.97
CA ASN A 87 3.77 15.31 16.03
C ASN A 87 3.14 16.70 16.05
N ASP A 88 3.87 17.71 15.54
CA ASP A 88 3.42 19.10 15.54
C ASP A 88 2.42 19.41 14.40
N ASN A 89 2.25 18.50 13.44
CA ASN A 89 1.51 18.73 12.19
C ASN A 89 0.09 18.14 12.18
N HIS A 90 -0.37 17.52 13.27
CA HIS A 90 -1.68 16.87 13.37
C HIS A 90 -1.89 15.68 12.40
N ASP A 91 -0.82 15.18 11.77
CA ASP A 91 -0.88 13.96 10.97
C ASP A 91 -1.04 12.73 11.88
N GLU A 92 -1.75 11.72 11.40
CA GLU A 92 -1.96 10.49 12.16
C GLU A 92 -0.70 9.61 12.12
N HIS A 93 0.09 9.71 13.17
CA HIS A 93 1.33 8.96 13.36
C HIS A 93 1.15 7.93 14.47
N TYR A 94 1.53 6.68 14.20
CA TYR A 94 1.32 5.57 15.13
C TYR A 94 2.60 4.78 15.40
N TYR A 95 2.83 4.46 16.67
CA TYR A 95 3.74 3.39 17.03
C TYR A 95 3.03 2.06 16.81
N VAL A 96 3.65 1.15 16.08
CA VAL A 96 3.01 -0.10 15.68
C VAL A 96 3.88 -1.33 15.92
N LYS A 97 3.21 -2.46 16.14
CA LYS A 97 3.76 -3.80 15.93
C LYS A 97 3.43 -4.24 14.52
N ILE A 98 4.40 -4.66 13.73
CA ILE A 98 4.14 -5.29 12.44
C ILE A 98 3.91 -6.79 12.65
N ASN A 99 2.73 -7.26 12.27
CA ASN A 99 2.36 -8.66 12.35
C ASN A 99 2.83 -9.43 11.10
N SER A 100 2.65 -8.84 9.92
CA SER A 100 3.19 -9.37 8.66
C SER A 100 3.33 -8.27 7.61
N VAL A 101 4.22 -8.49 6.64
CA VAL A 101 4.41 -7.59 5.52
C VAL A 101 4.66 -8.39 4.24
N ARG A 102 4.10 -7.94 3.13
CA ARG A 102 4.31 -8.51 1.81
C ARG A 102 4.67 -7.40 0.83
N LYS A 103 5.78 -7.58 0.10
CA LYS A 103 6.13 -6.68 -1.00
C LYS A 103 5.13 -6.80 -2.14
N ILE A 104 4.77 -5.66 -2.70
CA ILE A 104 3.89 -5.53 -3.86
C ILE A 104 4.75 -5.08 -5.03
N LEU A 105 4.50 -5.63 -6.22
CA LEU A 105 5.12 -5.13 -7.43
C LEU A 105 4.79 -3.64 -7.60
N TYR A 106 5.84 -2.81 -7.66
CA TYR A 106 5.72 -1.37 -7.79
C TYR A 106 6.64 -0.87 -8.90
N LYS A 107 6.05 -0.20 -9.89
CA LYS A 107 6.76 0.34 -11.06
C LYS A 107 6.19 1.69 -11.46
N GLY A 108 6.96 2.45 -12.24
CA GLY A 108 6.46 3.58 -13.02
C GLY A 108 5.82 3.13 -14.33
N ILE A 109 5.26 4.09 -15.05
CA ILE A 109 4.82 3.94 -16.43
C ILE A 109 6.03 4.23 -17.34
N PHE A 110 6.24 3.42 -18.37
CA PHE A 110 7.34 3.66 -19.31
C PHE A 110 6.87 3.54 -20.77
N ASP A 111 7.68 4.09 -21.66
CA ASP A 111 7.39 4.06 -23.09
C ASP A 111 7.69 2.68 -23.67
N ILE A 112 6.70 2.09 -24.35
CA ILE A 112 6.91 0.88 -25.14
C ILE A 112 7.48 1.27 -26.52
N THR A 113 8.51 0.57 -26.94
CA THR A 113 9.12 0.75 -28.25
C THR A 113 9.09 -0.57 -29.01
N PRO A 114 9.15 -0.57 -30.35
CA PRO A 114 9.16 -1.81 -31.13
C PRO A 114 10.22 -2.82 -30.69
N ALA A 115 11.37 -2.34 -30.22
CA ALA A 115 12.46 -3.20 -29.72
C ALA A 115 12.15 -3.86 -28.36
N LYS A 116 11.13 -3.40 -27.64
CA LYS A 116 10.72 -3.91 -26.34
C LYS A 116 9.41 -4.72 -26.37
N GLU A 117 8.70 -4.70 -27.48
CA GLU A 117 7.38 -5.36 -27.60
C GLU A 117 7.43 -6.83 -27.16
N ASP A 118 8.37 -7.62 -27.69
CA ASP A 118 8.48 -9.04 -27.39
C ASP A 118 8.84 -9.28 -25.92
N SER A 119 9.74 -8.49 -25.36
CA SER A 119 10.19 -8.66 -23.96
C SER A 119 9.15 -8.20 -22.95
N ILE A 120 8.28 -7.26 -23.32
CA ILE A 120 7.17 -6.79 -22.49
C ILE A 120 6.00 -7.77 -22.55
N GLY A 121 5.81 -8.44 -23.68
CA GLY A 121 4.75 -9.38 -23.92
C GLY A 121 3.36 -8.74 -23.98
N ASN A 122 2.36 -9.55 -24.27
CA ASN A 122 0.95 -9.17 -24.22
C ASN A 122 0.06 -10.40 -23.99
N ASP A 123 0.41 -11.21 -23.01
CA ASP A 123 -0.35 -12.39 -22.65
C ASP A 123 -1.64 -12.02 -21.92
N PRO A 124 -2.67 -12.86 -21.97
CA PRO A 124 -3.93 -12.58 -21.32
C PRO A 124 -3.78 -12.40 -19.80
N ILE A 125 -4.51 -11.40 -19.26
CA ILE A 125 -4.60 -11.16 -17.84
C ILE A 125 -6.01 -10.68 -17.50
N LYS A 126 -6.55 -11.11 -16.35
CA LYS A 126 -7.86 -10.67 -15.88
C LYS A 126 -7.69 -9.65 -14.76
N VAL A 127 -8.20 -8.44 -14.98
CA VAL A 127 -8.34 -7.44 -13.95
C VAL A 127 -9.57 -7.76 -13.10
N LYS A 128 -9.36 -7.99 -11.81
CA LYS A 128 -10.40 -8.29 -10.82
C LYS A 128 -10.92 -7.02 -10.18
N ASP A 129 -9.98 -6.12 -9.82
CA ASP A 129 -10.27 -4.83 -9.25
C ASP A 129 -9.20 -3.82 -9.62
N LYS A 130 -9.52 -2.53 -9.50
CA LYS A 130 -8.61 -1.40 -9.71
C LYS A 130 -9.06 -0.22 -8.85
N TRP A 131 -8.08 0.50 -8.31
CA TRP A 131 -8.31 1.73 -7.57
C TRP A 131 -7.13 2.69 -7.67
N ILE A 132 -7.41 3.99 -7.49
CA ILE A 132 -6.39 5.02 -7.39
C ILE A 132 -6.37 5.52 -5.96
N LYS A 133 -5.16 5.66 -5.41
CA LYS A 133 -4.95 6.31 -4.13
C LYS A 133 -3.65 7.12 -4.20
N GLY A 134 -3.75 8.43 -4.00
CA GLY A 134 -2.62 9.33 -4.26
C GLY A 134 -2.09 9.17 -5.69
N ASP A 135 -0.78 9.00 -5.82
CA ASP A 135 -0.11 8.78 -7.09
C ASP A 135 -0.14 7.30 -7.57
N MET A 136 -0.82 6.40 -6.84
CA MET A 136 -0.79 4.97 -7.11
C MET A 136 -2.04 4.50 -7.84
N LEU A 137 -1.88 3.89 -9.00
CA LEU A 137 -2.89 3.07 -9.68
C LEU A 137 -2.61 1.61 -9.33
N ASN A 138 -3.56 0.99 -8.67
CA ASN A 138 -3.45 -0.37 -8.16
C ASN A 138 -4.38 -1.30 -8.95
N PHE A 139 -3.94 -2.54 -9.12
CA PHE A 139 -4.74 -3.61 -9.73
C PHE A 139 -4.67 -4.88 -8.88
N GLU A 140 -5.82 -5.53 -8.72
CA GLU A 140 -5.91 -6.94 -8.38
C GLU A 140 -6.07 -7.74 -9.65
N LEU A 141 -5.16 -8.66 -9.90
CA LEU A 141 -5.03 -9.39 -11.14
C LEU A 141 -5.19 -10.88 -10.92
N LYS A 142 -5.72 -11.56 -11.95
CA LYS A 142 -5.70 -13.03 -12.10
C LYS A 142 -5.07 -13.40 -13.41
N TYR A 143 -4.24 -14.43 -13.41
CA TYR A 143 -3.62 -15.05 -14.58
C TYR A 143 -3.35 -16.52 -14.29
N TYR A 144 -2.80 -17.24 -15.26
CA TYR A 144 -2.41 -18.64 -15.09
C TYR A 144 -0.91 -18.77 -15.24
N GLY A 145 -0.30 -19.70 -14.51
CA GLY A 145 1.12 -19.95 -14.55
C GLY A 145 1.50 -21.25 -13.87
N GLY A 146 2.77 -21.61 -13.96
CA GLY A 146 3.39 -22.76 -13.34
C GLY A 146 4.55 -22.33 -12.44
N ASN A 147 5.77 -22.33 -13.00
CA ASN A 147 6.99 -22.11 -12.25
C ASN A 147 7.83 -20.91 -12.73
N GLU A 148 7.46 -20.30 -13.87
CA GLU A 148 8.22 -19.19 -14.42
C GLU A 148 7.82 -17.84 -13.77
N VAL A 149 8.73 -16.87 -13.87
CA VAL A 149 8.49 -15.52 -13.38
C VAL A 149 7.72 -14.72 -14.43
N HIS A 150 6.53 -14.27 -14.06
CA HIS A 150 5.71 -13.42 -14.91
C HIS A 150 6.06 -11.94 -14.73
N TYR A 151 6.10 -11.18 -15.82
CA TYR A 151 6.29 -9.74 -15.79
C TYR A 151 4.99 -9.00 -16.09
N ILE A 152 4.66 -8.04 -15.24
CA ILE A 152 3.49 -7.18 -15.41
C ILE A 152 3.98 -5.75 -15.48
N ASN A 153 3.55 -5.02 -16.51
CA ASN A 153 4.00 -3.66 -16.79
C ASN A 153 2.82 -2.78 -17.21
N LEU A 154 2.90 -1.49 -16.88
CA LEU A 154 2.00 -0.47 -17.41
C LEU A 154 2.82 0.42 -18.33
N VAL A 155 2.44 0.47 -19.59
CA VAL A 155 3.19 1.14 -20.64
C VAL A 155 2.31 2.12 -21.41
N LYS A 156 2.94 3.05 -22.11
CA LYS A 156 2.30 3.94 -23.07
C LYS A 156 3.12 4.04 -24.33
N GLN A 157 2.51 4.52 -25.42
CA GLN A 157 3.27 4.88 -26.62
C GLN A 157 4.24 6.04 -26.33
N PRO A 158 5.42 6.05 -26.97
CA PRO A 158 6.42 7.10 -26.77
C PRO A 158 5.87 8.50 -27.09
N GLY A 159 6.34 9.48 -26.37
CA GLY A 159 6.04 10.88 -26.60
C GLY A 159 5.52 11.61 -25.37
N ALA A 160 5.37 12.93 -25.55
CA ALA A 160 4.85 13.80 -24.50
C ALA A 160 3.37 13.50 -24.19
N ILE A 161 2.99 13.69 -22.94
CA ILE A 161 1.59 13.55 -22.51
C ILE A 161 0.76 14.64 -23.22
N ASN A 162 -0.21 14.20 -24.01
CA ASN A 162 -1.13 15.08 -24.74
C ASN A 162 -2.56 14.59 -24.52
N THR A 163 -3.38 15.45 -23.93
CA THR A 163 -4.79 15.17 -23.63
C THR A 163 -5.76 16.02 -24.47
N VAL A 164 -5.27 16.70 -25.51
CA VAL A 164 -6.11 17.51 -26.40
C VAL A 164 -7.07 16.63 -27.20
N ASN A 165 -6.59 15.47 -27.63
CA ASN A 165 -7.35 14.54 -28.47
C ASN A 165 -7.97 13.37 -27.69
N GLY A 166 -8.01 13.44 -26.37
CA GLY A 166 -8.58 12.40 -25.52
C GLY A 166 -7.68 11.99 -24.34
N PRO A 167 -8.06 10.95 -23.61
CA PRO A 167 -7.27 10.45 -22.49
C PRO A 167 -5.95 9.83 -22.95
N VAL A 168 -4.93 9.85 -22.08
CA VAL A 168 -3.67 9.10 -22.30
C VAL A 168 -3.98 7.61 -22.28
N VAL A 169 -3.64 6.92 -23.37
CA VAL A 169 -3.82 5.46 -23.44
C VAL A 169 -2.64 4.76 -22.77
N LEU A 170 -2.94 3.93 -21.80
CA LEU A 170 -2.02 3.06 -21.07
C LEU A 170 -2.37 1.60 -21.38
N GLU A 171 -1.36 0.76 -21.53
CA GLU A 171 -1.54 -0.66 -21.77
C GLU A 171 -0.99 -1.45 -20.58
N LEU A 172 -1.85 -2.21 -19.90
CA LEU A 172 -1.44 -3.17 -18.92
C LEU A 172 -1.00 -4.44 -19.64
N ARG A 173 0.29 -4.69 -19.65
CA ARG A 173 0.96 -5.76 -20.38
C ARG A 173 1.44 -6.84 -19.43
N HIS A 174 1.28 -8.07 -19.85
CA HIS A 174 1.69 -9.27 -19.14
C HIS A 174 2.59 -10.11 -20.06
N ASN A 175 3.69 -10.61 -19.51
CA ASN A 175 4.55 -11.60 -20.16
C ASN A 175 4.64 -12.80 -19.23
N ASN A 176 4.12 -13.92 -19.66
CA ASN A 176 4.15 -15.19 -18.93
C ASN A 176 5.41 -16.01 -19.20
N HIS A 177 6.30 -15.57 -20.10
CA HIS A 177 7.52 -16.28 -20.52
C HIS A 177 7.27 -17.70 -21.01
N ASP A 178 6.19 -17.91 -21.78
CA ASP A 178 5.77 -19.21 -22.27
C ASP A 178 5.53 -20.24 -21.16
N ASP A 179 5.20 -19.77 -19.94
CA ASP A 179 4.89 -20.66 -18.81
C ASP A 179 3.60 -21.43 -19.05
N SER A 180 3.55 -22.60 -18.43
CA SER A 180 2.35 -23.44 -18.50
C SER A 180 1.19 -22.84 -17.71
N GLU A 181 -0.01 -22.90 -18.26
CA GLU A 181 -1.23 -22.41 -17.61
C GLU A 181 -1.80 -23.41 -16.57
N GLN A 182 -0.96 -23.91 -15.66
CA GLN A 182 -1.35 -24.99 -14.75
C GLN A 182 -2.22 -24.54 -13.60
N TYR A 183 -1.88 -23.39 -13.00
CA TYR A 183 -2.50 -22.93 -11.77
C TYR A 183 -3.04 -21.51 -11.90
N PRO A 184 -4.21 -21.22 -11.32
CA PRO A 184 -4.67 -19.85 -11.19
C PRO A 184 -3.81 -19.11 -10.16
N LEU A 185 -3.20 -18.01 -10.59
CA LEU A 185 -2.40 -17.12 -9.79
C LEU A 185 -3.12 -15.79 -9.59
N SER A 186 -2.78 -15.07 -8.52
CA SER A 186 -3.28 -13.73 -8.26
C SER A 186 -2.14 -12.83 -7.81
N ALA A 187 -2.17 -11.58 -8.26
CA ALA A 187 -1.23 -10.56 -7.83
C ALA A 187 -1.94 -9.25 -7.55
N ILE A 188 -1.41 -8.49 -6.59
CA ILE A 188 -1.69 -7.07 -6.45
C ILE A 188 -0.45 -6.33 -6.94
N VAL A 189 -0.66 -5.34 -7.80
CA VAL A 189 0.40 -4.54 -8.40
C VAL A 189 0.05 -3.06 -8.31
N SER A 190 1.06 -2.21 -8.18
CA SER A 190 0.91 -0.76 -8.09
C SER A 190 1.76 -0.08 -9.14
N PHE A 191 1.20 0.94 -9.80
CA PHE A 191 1.91 1.75 -10.77
C PHE A 191 1.87 3.22 -10.37
N ASN A 192 3.03 3.87 -10.36
CA ASN A 192 3.15 5.29 -10.08
C ASN A 192 2.73 6.11 -11.29
N LEU A 193 1.71 6.96 -11.12
CA LEU A 193 1.14 7.81 -12.15
C LEU A 193 1.85 9.17 -12.29
N SER A 194 2.83 9.49 -11.46
CA SER A 194 3.42 10.85 -11.41
C SER A 194 4.02 11.30 -12.75
N SER A 195 4.45 10.36 -13.61
CA SER A 195 4.90 10.67 -14.96
C SER A 195 3.79 11.19 -15.89
N LEU A 196 2.52 11.07 -15.51
CA LEU A 196 1.38 11.62 -16.22
C LEU A 196 1.08 13.08 -15.85
N LYS A 197 1.77 13.67 -14.88
CA LYS A 197 1.58 15.08 -14.49
C LYS A 197 1.94 16.00 -15.65
N VAL A 198 1.06 16.94 -15.94
CA VAL A 198 1.25 17.96 -16.99
C VAL A 198 1.33 19.33 -16.33
N GLN A 199 2.39 20.07 -16.65
CA GLN A 199 2.59 21.41 -16.09
C GLN A 199 1.37 22.31 -16.37
N GLY A 200 0.88 22.97 -15.32
CA GLY A 200 -0.27 23.90 -15.39
C GLY A 200 -1.63 23.20 -15.41
N LYS A 201 -1.69 21.88 -15.21
CA LYS A 201 -2.94 21.13 -15.00
C LYS A 201 -2.99 20.56 -13.59
N THR A 202 -4.19 20.24 -13.12
CA THR A 202 -4.45 19.63 -11.82
C THR A 202 -4.89 18.17 -11.94
N SER A 203 -5.08 17.70 -13.19
CA SER A 203 -5.45 16.32 -13.46
C SER A 203 -5.08 15.90 -14.90
N THR A 204 -4.97 14.60 -15.09
CA THR A 204 -4.74 13.98 -16.41
C THR A 204 -5.71 12.81 -16.58
N PRO A 205 -6.63 12.87 -17.57
CA PRO A 205 -7.47 11.75 -17.92
C PRO A 205 -6.63 10.66 -18.60
N PHE A 206 -6.90 9.41 -18.28
CA PHE A 206 -6.25 8.27 -18.89
C PHE A 206 -7.23 7.11 -19.14
N LYS A 207 -6.86 6.21 -20.05
CA LYS A 207 -7.56 4.97 -20.32
C LYS A 207 -6.56 3.82 -20.24
N VAL A 208 -6.86 2.82 -19.42
CA VAL A 208 -6.08 1.56 -19.38
C VAL A 208 -6.79 0.53 -20.26
N VAL A 209 -6.01 -0.16 -21.07
CA VAL A 209 -6.44 -1.35 -21.83
C VAL A 209 -5.58 -2.54 -21.44
N ALA A 210 -6.17 -3.74 -21.45
CA ALA A 210 -5.43 -4.99 -21.27
C ALA A 210 -6.07 -6.10 -22.10
N LYS A 211 -5.25 -7.04 -22.60
CA LYS A 211 -5.71 -8.24 -23.24
C LYS A 211 -6.24 -9.21 -22.20
N GLY A 212 -7.51 -9.54 -22.28
CA GLY A 212 -8.18 -10.57 -21.48
C GLY A 212 -8.07 -11.95 -22.08
N PHE A 213 -8.66 -12.93 -21.40
CA PHE A 213 -8.83 -14.29 -21.91
C PHE A 213 -9.94 -14.31 -22.97
N ASP A 214 -9.96 -15.36 -23.80
CA ASP A 214 -11.03 -15.61 -24.81
C ASP A 214 -11.27 -14.46 -25.80
N GLY A 215 -10.23 -13.64 -26.04
CA GLY A 215 -10.31 -12.49 -26.94
C GLY A 215 -10.98 -11.25 -26.32
N GLU A 216 -11.30 -11.28 -25.04
CA GLU A 216 -11.82 -10.11 -24.32
C GLU A 216 -10.76 -9.00 -24.23
N THR A 217 -11.22 -7.77 -24.14
CA THR A 217 -10.39 -6.60 -23.84
C THR A 217 -10.93 -5.94 -22.59
N PHE A 218 -10.07 -5.76 -21.59
CA PHE A 218 -10.36 -4.93 -20.45
C PHE A 218 -10.15 -3.47 -20.81
N GLU A 219 -11.07 -2.61 -20.40
CA GLU A 219 -10.97 -1.16 -20.54
C GLU A 219 -11.36 -0.47 -19.23
N TYR A 220 -10.56 0.53 -18.82
CA TYR A 220 -10.86 1.37 -17.68
C TYR A 220 -10.47 2.81 -17.99
N THR A 221 -11.42 3.74 -17.87
CA THR A 221 -11.15 5.17 -17.98
C THR A 221 -11.13 5.78 -16.57
N GLY A 222 -10.07 6.49 -16.27
CA GLY A 222 -9.84 7.16 -14.99
C GLY A 222 -9.33 8.58 -15.16
N GLU A 223 -9.26 9.29 -14.05
CA GLU A 223 -8.66 10.61 -13.96
C GLU A 223 -7.65 10.61 -12.81
N TYR A 224 -6.39 10.92 -13.13
CA TYR A 224 -5.35 11.11 -12.12
C TYR A 224 -5.34 12.58 -11.70
N LYS A 225 -5.67 12.85 -10.45
CA LYS A 225 -5.68 14.18 -9.82
C LYS A 225 -4.42 14.37 -8.98
N TYR A 226 -3.80 15.58 -9.03
CA TYR A 226 -2.52 15.90 -8.37
C TYR A 226 -2.38 17.37 -8.03
#